data_113da29cd9f2d839cd0f678764a09710
#
_entry.id   113da29cd9f2d839cd0f678764a09710
#
_cell.length_a   1.000
_cell.length_b   1.000
_cell.length_c   1.000
_cell.angle_alpha   90.00
_cell.angle_beta   90.00
_cell.angle_gamma   90.00
#
_symmetry.space_group_name_H-M   'P 1'
#
loop_
_entity.id
_entity.type
_entity.pdbx_description
1 polymer ?
#
loop_
_entity_poly.entity_id
_entity_poly.type
_entity_poly.pdbx_seq_one_letter_code
_entity_poly.pdbx_strand_id
1 'polypeptide(L)'
;MKDMETVANAVLLMDKQLREELFIRDGKIQTKKLWENTYIKKQLDKRRDGGDFTVSDHIRGMVYSMLTSGAAWNRLEPHIDTATGQIPVIDEIFCQYDVTALLSADPAVLVGRVKEHRLGTQYLTNQISALIGVNIGKLLAIEKEYGSVDHFYQSLADKNDNLKTLLRELATAGKPYKLAQLGEALTAEYLKNVGYDIGKPDRHIRRILGSEYLGCSKHQDVPPYEAIDIIADIAKSLNKPAAEMDYILWAYCASGFGEVCTKKNPKCMELCIAKSFCHYKDKQEG
;
A
#
# COMPACT_ATOMS: atom_id res chain seq x y z
N MET A 1 24.28 9.41 4.20
CA MET A 1 22.88 9.14 4.59
C MET A 1 22.51 10.13 5.68
N LYS A 2 21.32 10.68 5.64
CA LYS A 2 20.82 11.53 6.72
C LYS A 2 20.51 10.73 7.97
N ASP A 3 20.59 11.39 9.12
CA ASP A 3 20.13 10.78 10.36
C ASP A 3 18.58 10.61 10.34
N MET A 4 18.10 9.61 11.04
CA MET A 4 16.70 9.19 10.99
C MET A 4 15.77 10.21 11.66
N GLU A 5 16.26 10.98 12.64
CA GLU A 5 15.50 12.02 13.32
C GLU A 5 15.17 13.17 12.34
N THR A 6 16.16 13.59 11.56
CA THR A 6 15.97 14.60 10.51
C THR A 6 14.93 14.16 9.48
N VAL A 7 14.96 12.89 9.06
CA VAL A 7 13.99 12.36 8.09
C VAL A 7 12.59 12.26 8.72
N ALA A 8 12.50 11.79 9.96
CA ALA A 8 11.25 11.72 10.71
C ALA A 8 10.58 13.10 10.83
N ASN A 9 11.34 14.14 11.14
CA ASN A 9 10.85 15.52 11.17
C ASN A 9 10.32 15.99 9.81
N ALA A 10 10.99 15.63 8.71
CA ALA A 10 10.48 15.94 7.38
C ALA A 10 9.14 15.26 7.10
N VAL A 11 8.95 14.00 7.50
CA VAL A 11 7.69 13.26 7.36
C VAL A 11 6.57 13.89 8.18
N LEU A 12 6.83 14.34 9.42
CA LEU A 12 5.85 15.07 10.24
C LEU A 12 5.40 16.37 9.57
N LEU A 13 6.32 17.12 8.98
CA LEU A 13 5.97 18.33 8.24
C LEU A 13 5.11 18.01 7.02
N MET A 14 5.43 16.93 6.29
CA MET A 14 4.62 16.48 5.15
C MET A 14 3.20 16.10 5.59
N ASP A 15 3.04 15.35 6.69
CA ASP A 15 1.71 15.01 7.24
C ASP A 15 0.93 16.26 7.62
N LYS A 16 1.57 17.20 8.30
CA LYS A 16 0.95 18.48 8.67
C LYS A 16 0.44 19.21 7.42
N GLN A 17 1.27 19.34 6.39
CA GLN A 17 0.89 20.03 5.16
C GLN A 17 -0.24 19.31 4.42
N LEU A 18 -0.23 17.96 4.37
CA LEU A 18 -1.31 17.19 3.78
C LEU A 18 -2.65 17.52 4.46
N ARG A 19 -2.69 17.56 5.78
CA ARG A 19 -3.91 17.78 6.58
C ARG A 19 -4.40 19.22 6.58
N GLU A 20 -3.49 20.18 6.68
CA GLU A 20 -3.83 21.59 6.86
C GLU A 20 -4.00 22.35 5.55
N GLU A 21 -3.45 21.84 4.42
CA GLU A 21 -3.46 22.53 3.13
C GLU A 21 -3.94 21.64 1.98
N LEU A 22 -3.24 20.53 1.73
CA LEU A 22 -3.37 19.78 0.47
C LEU A 22 -4.65 18.90 0.41
N PHE A 23 -5.18 18.49 1.55
CA PHE A 23 -6.45 17.77 1.65
C PHE A 23 -7.65 18.69 1.86
N ILE A 24 -7.47 20.00 1.80
CA ILE A 24 -8.55 20.97 1.86
C ILE A 24 -8.99 21.31 0.43
N ARG A 25 -10.29 21.20 0.17
CA ARG A 25 -10.92 21.60 -1.08
C ARG A 25 -12.18 22.39 -0.77
N ASP A 26 -12.31 23.57 -1.37
CA ASP A 26 -13.47 24.46 -1.14
C ASP A 26 -13.71 24.73 0.36
N GLY A 27 -12.61 24.92 1.12
CA GLY A 27 -12.64 25.15 2.57
C GLY A 27 -13.04 23.94 3.42
N LYS A 28 -13.16 22.75 2.81
CA LYS A 28 -13.52 21.50 3.51
C LYS A 28 -12.43 20.46 3.40
N ILE A 29 -12.14 19.77 4.51
CA ILE A 29 -11.19 18.67 4.54
C ILE A 29 -11.77 17.47 3.80
N GLN A 30 -10.98 16.85 2.94
CA GLN A 30 -11.30 15.63 2.21
C GLN A 30 -11.08 14.41 3.13
N THR A 31 -12.06 14.11 3.97
CA THR A 31 -11.94 13.10 5.03
C THR A 31 -11.54 11.71 4.55
N LYS A 32 -11.89 11.34 3.31
CA LYS A 32 -11.48 10.07 2.67
C LYS A 32 -9.96 9.95 2.50
N LYS A 33 -9.24 11.07 2.50
CA LYS A 33 -7.78 11.14 2.36
C LYS A 33 -7.06 11.17 3.71
N LEU A 34 -7.75 11.17 4.82
CA LEU A 34 -7.12 11.08 6.13
C LEU A 34 -6.75 9.64 6.44
N TRP A 35 -5.56 9.44 6.97
CA TRP A 35 -5.07 8.12 7.36
C TRP A 35 -6.07 7.35 8.23
N GLU A 36 -6.68 8.02 9.20
CA GLU A 36 -7.64 7.47 10.15
C GLU A 36 -8.87 6.82 9.48
N ASN A 37 -9.21 7.27 8.27
CA ASN A 37 -10.37 6.81 7.52
C ASN A 37 -10.02 5.76 6.46
N THR A 38 -8.74 5.43 6.28
CA THR A 38 -8.32 4.44 5.30
C THR A 38 -8.73 3.01 5.70
N TYR A 39 -8.99 2.17 4.70
CA TYR A 39 -9.22 0.74 4.91
C TYR A 39 -8.06 0.10 5.68
N ILE A 40 -6.82 0.40 5.28
CA ILE A 40 -5.60 -0.14 5.89
C ILE A 40 -5.56 0.15 7.39
N LYS A 41 -5.80 1.39 7.82
CA LYS A 41 -5.81 1.75 9.25
C LYS A 41 -6.79 0.89 10.05
N LYS A 42 -7.97 0.66 9.49
CA LYS A 42 -9.00 -0.19 10.14
C LYS A 42 -8.57 -1.66 10.23
N GLN A 43 -7.87 -2.17 9.22
CA GLN A 43 -7.35 -3.53 9.27
C GLN A 43 -6.20 -3.68 10.28
N LEU A 44 -5.32 -2.67 10.36
CA LEU A 44 -4.28 -2.64 11.42
C LEU A 44 -4.90 -2.63 12.82
N ASP A 45 -5.95 -1.82 13.03
CA ASP A 45 -6.66 -1.79 14.30
C ASP A 45 -7.33 -3.14 14.60
N LYS A 46 -8.06 -3.71 13.62
CA LYS A 46 -8.66 -5.05 13.75
C LYS A 46 -7.64 -6.09 14.23
N ARG A 47 -6.46 -6.13 13.60
CA ARG A 47 -5.39 -7.08 13.99
C ARG A 47 -4.79 -6.76 15.35
N ARG A 48 -4.53 -5.49 15.65
CA ARG A 48 -4.03 -5.07 16.97
C ARG A 48 -4.99 -5.48 18.09
N ASP A 49 -6.29 -5.38 17.84
CA ASP A 49 -7.34 -5.70 18.81
C ASP A 49 -7.67 -7.21 18.85
N GLY A 50 -6.84 -8.06 18.19
CA GLY A 50 -6.95 -9.52 18.21
C GLY A 50 -7.98 -10.11 17.24
N GLY A 51 -8.43 -9.33 16.25
CA GLY A 51 -9.36 -9.83 15.23
C GLY A 51 -8.68 -10.72 14.19
N ASP A 52 -9.33 -11.81 13.84
CA ASP A 52 -8.87 -12.77 12.83
C ASP A 52 -9.25 -12.36 11.41
N PHE A 53 -8.48 -12.86 10.44
CA PHE A 53 -8.71 -12.65 9.02
C PHE A 53 -9.01 -13.99 8.33
N THR A 54 -10.21 -14.09 7.75
CA THR A 54 -10.67 -15.26 7.00
C THR A 54 -10.06 -15.31 5.59
N VAL A 55 -10.19 -16.43 4.88
CA VAL A 55 -9.81 -16.54 3.47
C VAL A 55 -10.48 -15.45 2.64
N SER A 56 -11.75 -15.13 2.91
CA SER A 56 -12.47 -14.03 2.23
C SER A 56 -11.83 -12.64 2.48
N ASP A 57 -11.36 -12.38 3.71
CA ASP A 57 -10.62 -11.15 4.03
C ASP A 57 -9.28 -11.09 3.26
N HIS A 58 -8.58 -12.22 3.17
CA HIS A 58 -7.34 -12.32 2.38
C HIS A 58 -7.59 -12.09 0.89
N ILE A 59 -8.66 -12.64 0.31
CA ILE A 59 -9.04 -12.41 -1.08
C ILE A 59 -9.36 -10.92 -1.29
N ARG A 60 -10.17 -10.30 -0.41
CA ARG A 60 -10.45 -8.84 -0.45
C ARG A 60 -9.16 -8.04 -0.44
N GLY A 61 -8.25 -8.36 0.47
CA GLY A 61 -6.95 -7.69 0.59
C GLY A 61 -6.12 -7.76 -0.69
N MET A 62 -6.12 -8.92 -1.38
CA MET A 62 -5.46 -9.07 -2.69
C MET A 62 -6.14 -8.23 -3.77
N VAL A 63 -7.47 -8.27 -3.88
CA VAL A 63 -8.24 -7.51 -4.87
C VAL A 63 -7.97 -6.01 -4.70
N TYR A 64 -8.04 -5.48 -3.48
CA TYR A 64 -7.75 -4.08 -3.22
C TYR A 64 -6.30 -3.70 -3.56
N SER A 65 -5.33 -4.58 -3.28
CA SER A 65 -3.95 -4.40 -3.71
C SER A 65 -3.82 -4.30 -5.23
N MET A 66 -4.48 -5.19 -5.97
CA MET A 66 -4.46 -5.21 -7.44
C MET A 66 -5.07 -3.94 -8.05
N LEU A 67 -6.17 -3.45 -7.48
CA LEU A 67 -6.83 -2.22 -7.94
C LEU A 67 -5.96 -0.97 -7.77
N THR A 68 -5.08 -0.94 -6.78
CA THR A 68 -4.16 0.19 -6.55
C THR A 68 -2.90 0.15 -7.42
N SER A 69 -2.69 -0.93 -8.20
CA SER A 69 -1.52 -1.13 -9.05
C SER A 69 -1.45 -0.15 -10.22
N GLY A 70 -0.86 1.02 -9.99
CA GLY A 70 -0.74 2.07 -11.03
C GLY A 70 -2.05 2.75 -11.41
N ALA A 71 -3.08 2.59 -10.59
CA ALA A 71 -4.37 3.24 -10.80
C ALA A 71 -4.29 4.75 -10.53
N ALA A 72 -5.08 5.51 -11.27
CA ALA A 72 -5.34 6.90 -10.95
C ALA A 72 -6.35 6.96 -9.78
N TRP A 73 -5.91 7.45 -8.63
CA TRP A 73 -6.69 7.47 -7.40
C TRP A 73 -8.03 8.19 -7.54
N ASN A 74 -8.08 9.26 -8.31
CA ASN A 74 -9.31 10.01 -8.58
C ASN A 74 -10.44 9.17 -9.20
N ARG A 75 -10.12 8.01 -9.77
CA ARG A 75 -11.11 7.04 -10.25
C ARG A 75 -11.61 6.11 -9.15
N LEU A 76 -10.77 5.81 -8.17
CA LEU A 76 -11.10 4.90 -7.07
C LEU A 76 -11.82 5.63 -5.94
N GLU A 77 -11.38 6.84 -5.60
CA GLU A 77 -11.89 7.66 -4.48
C GLU A 77 -13.41 7.81 -4.43
N PRO A 78 -14.14 8.05 -5.56
CA PRO A 78 -15.60 8.16 -5.54
C PRO A 78 -16.32 6.91 -5.04
N HIS A 79 -15.72 5.74 -5.20
CA HIS A 79 -16.30 4.45 -4.82
C HIS A 79 -15.97 4.02 -3.39
N ILE A 80 -15.11 4.76 -2.68
CA ILE A 80 -14.72 4.43 -1.31
C ILE A 80 -15.81 4.89 -0.35
N ASP A 81 -16.28 3.97 0.49
CA ASP A 81 -17.13 4.28 1.64
C ASP A 81 -16.30 4.94 2.74
N THR A 82 -16.71 6.12 3.18
CA THR A 82 -15.92 6.91 4.15
C THR A 82 -15.92 6.30 5.55
N ALA A 83 -17.00 5.59 5.93
CA ALA A 83 -17.10 4.99 7.26
C ALA A 83 -16.24 3.74 7.40
N THR A 84 -16.13 2.92 6.35
CA THR A 84 -15.46 1.63 6.37
C THR A 84 -14.11 1.62 5.65
N GLY A 85 -13.88 2.56 4.72
CA GLY A 85 -12.77 2.56 3.79
C GLY A 85 -12.88 1.48 2.69
N GLN A 86 -13.98 0.72 2.67
CA GLN A 86 -14.23 -0.32 1.68
C GLN A 86 -14.66 0.27 0.34
N ILE A 87 -14.72 -0.59 -0.68
CA ILE A 87 -15.15 -0.24 -2.05
C ILE A 87 -16.35 -1.11 -2.40
N PRO A 88 -17.58 -0.74 -1.97
CA PRO A 88 -18.77 -1.60 -2.05
C PRO A 88 -19.05 -2.17 -3.44
N VAL A 89 -18.86 -1.39 -4.49
CA VAL A 89 -19.05 -1.84 -5.87
C VAL A 89 -18.07 -2.96 -6.24
N ILE A 90 -16.86 -2.95 -5.71
CA ILE A 90 -15.88 -4.01 -5.92
C ILE A 90 -16.24 -5.23 -5.08
N ASP A 91 -16.64 -5.03 -3.83
CA ASP A 91 -17.07 -6.12 -2.96
C ASP A 91 -18.27 -6.87 -3.60
N GLU A 92 -19.21 -6.16 -4.22
CA GLU A 92 -20.32 -6.74 -4.96
C GLU A 92 -19.87 -7.52 -6.21
N ILE A 93 -18.99 -6.92 -7.03
CA ILE A 93 -18.44 -7.58 -8.24
C ILE A 93 -17.76 -8.89 -7.89
N PHE A 94 -17.02 -8.93 -6.79
CA PHE A 94 -16.32 -10.11 -6.30
C PHE A 94 -17.17 -10.95 -5.32
N CYS A 95 -18.51 -10.91 -5.41
CA CYS A 95 -19.44 -11.75 -4.67
C CYS A 95 -19.17 -11.74 -3.15
N GLN A 96 -18.89 -10.58 -2.56
CA GLN A 96 -18.48 -10.41 -1.16
C GLN A 96 -17.33 -11.35 -0.75
N TYR A 97 -16.54 -11.75 -1.73
CA TYR A 97 -15.39 -12.66 -1.58
C TYR A 97 -15.74 -14.07 -1.12
N ASP A 98 -16.97 -14.52 -1.42
CA ASP A 98 -17.36 -15.92 -1.23
C ASP A 98 -16.50 -16.82 -2.11
N VAL A 99 -15.80 -17.76 -1.48
CA VAL A 99 -14.81 -18.61 -2.14
C VAL A 99 -15.44 -19.49 -3.22
N THR A 100 -16.63 -20.05 -2.93
CA THR A 100 -17.32 -20.96 -3.85
C THR A 100 -17.79 -20.21 -5.10
N ALA A 101 -18.37 -19.03 -4.89
CA ALA A 101 -18.82 -18.17 -5.98
C ALA A 101 -17.62 -17.74 -6.86
N LEU A 102 -16.50 -17.34 -6.24
CA LEU A 102 -15.32 -16.90 -6.98
C LEU A 102 -14.64 -18.02 -7.77
N LEU A 103 -14.55 -19.24 -7.22
CA LEU A 103 -13.98 -20.39 -7.94
C LEU A 103 -14.85 -20.82 -9.14
N SER A 104 -16.13 -20.47 -9.14
CA SER A 104 -17.07 -20.72 -10.23
C SER A 104 -17.18 -19.55 -11.21
N ALA A 105 -16.58 -18.39 -10.90
CA ALA A 105 -16.68 -17.18 -11.70
C ALA A 105 -15.74 -17.22 -12.92
N ASP A 106 -16.22 -16.67 -14.05
CA ASP A 106 -15.35 -16.39 -15.19
C ASP A 106 -14.53 -15.12 -14.93
N PRO A 107 -13.19 -15.22 -14.87
CA PRO A 107 -12.32 -14.05 -14.69
C PRO A 107 -12.58 -12.93 -15.70
N ALA A 108 -12.95 -13.25 -16.96
CA ALA A 108 -13.20 -12.25 -17.99
C ALA A 108 -14.46 -11.42 -17.66
N VAL A 109 -15.49 -12.04 -17.09
CA VAL A 109 -16.71 -11.35 -16.63
C VAL A 109 -16.38 -10.39 -15.49
N LEU A 110 -15.62 -10.83 -14.48
CA LEU A 110 -15.21 -9.98 -13.37
C LEU A 110 -14.39 -8.77 -13.86
N VAL A 111 -13.42 -9.00 -14.77
CA VAL A 111 -12.63 -7.92 -15.39
C VAL A 111 -13.53 -6.93 -16.14
N GLY A 112 -14.51 -7.44 -16.91
CA GLY A 112 -15.48 -6.60 -17.62
C GLY A 112 -16.24 -5.68 -16.67
N ARG A 113 -16.83 -6.24 -15.62
CA ARG A 113 -17.56 -5.48 -14.60
C ARG A 113 -16.70 -4.41 -13.90
N VAL A 114 -15.45 -4.73 -13.53
CA VAL A 114 -14.54 -3.74 -12.94
C VAL A 114 -14.26 -2.59 -13.91
N LYS A 115 -14.06 -2.90 -15.22
CA LYS A 115 -13.82 -1.88 -16.25
C LYS A 115 -15.02 -0.99 -16.54
N GLU A 116 -16.25 -1.49 -16.41
CA GLU A 116 -17.48 -0.69 -16.53
C GLU A 116 -17.49 0.48 -15.53
N HIS A 117 -16.90 0.28 -14.35
CA HIS A 117 -16.70 1.33 -13.34
C HIS A 117 -15.44 2.18 -13.56
N ARG A 118 -14.74 2.01 -14.70
CA ARG A 118 -13.47 2.68 -15.04
C ARG A 118 -12.35 2.41 -14.04
N LEU A 119 -12.44 1.28 -13.33
CA LEU A 119 -11.44 0.82 -12.37
C LEU A 119 -10.48 -0.19 -12.99
N GLY A 120 -9.38 -0.45 -12.27
CA GLY A 120 -8.33 -1.35 -12.71
C GLY A 120 -7.34 -0.70 -13.69
N THR A 121 -6.32 -1.48 -14.04
CA THR A 121 -5.21 -1.07 -14.89
C THR A 121 -4.99 -2.10 -16.02
N GLN A 122 -3.96 -1.88 -16.84
CA GLN A 122 -3.56 -2.83 -17.89
C GLN A 122 -3.20 -4.23 -17.35
N TYR A 123 -2.87 -4.36 -16.07
CA TYR A 123 -2.50 -5.63 -15.43
C TYR A 123 -3.70 -6.41 -14.91
N LEU A 124 -4.87 -5.79 -14.82
CA LEU A 124 -6.06 -6.33 -14.16
C LEU A 124 -6.45 -7.73 -14.64
N THR A 125 -6.44 -7.95 -15.97
CA THR A 125 -6.83 -9.26 -16.55
C THR A 125 -5.96 -10.39 -16.03
N ASN A 126 -4.62 -10.22 -16.08
CA ASN A 126 -3.69 -11.23 -15.60
C ASN A 126 -3.79 -11.42 -14.08
N GLN A 127 -4.02 -10.34 -13.34
CA GLN A 127 -4.15 -10.36 -11.88
C GLN A 127 -5.40 -11.11 -11.43
N ILE A 128 -6.56 -10.86 -12.05
CA ILE A 128 -7.81 -11.56 -11.70
C ILE A 128 -7.76 -13.01 -12.16
N SER A 129 -7.21 -13.31 -13.33
CA SER A 129 -7.01 -14.69 -13.77
C SER A 129 -6.10 -15.47 -12.80
N ALA A 130 -5.04 -14.84 -12.29
CA ALA A 130 -4.15 -15.44 -11.31
C ALA A 130 -4.82 -15.58 -9.93
N LEU A 131 -5.66 -14.62 -9.54
CA LEU A 131 -6.42 -14.71 -8.29
C LEU A 131 -7.31 -15.95 -8.28
N ILE A 132 -8.16 -16.10 -9.30
CA ILE A 132 -9.13 -17.19 -9.40
C ILE A 132 -8.44 -18.53 -9.67
N GLY A 133 -7.52 -18.57 -10.64
CA GLY A 133 -6.89 -19.82 -11.08
C GLY A 133 -5.78 -20.35 -10.19
N VAL A 134 -5.19 -19.50 -9.34
CA VAL A 134 -4.00 -19.89 -8.55
C VAL A 134 -4.08 -19.46 -7.09
N ASN A 135 -4.30 -18.17 -6.81
CA ASN A 135 -4.06 -17.63 -5.48
C ASN A 135 -5.11 -18.10 -4.46
N ILE A 136 -6.38 -18.18 -4.83
CA ILE A 136 -7.44 -18.74 -3.96
C ILE A 136 -7.10 -20.19 -3.59
N GLY A 137 -6.69 -21.01 -4.57
CA GLY A 137 -6.28 -22.40 -4.30
C GLY A 137 -5.11 -22.50 -3.32
N LYS A 138 -4.14 -21.57 -3.41
CA LYS A 138 -3.03 -21.49 -2.44
C LYS A 138 -3.48 -21.10 -1.04
N LEU A 139 -4.38 -20.13 -0.90
CA LEU A 139 -4.93 -19.78 0.42
C LEU A 139 -5.66 -20.96 1.06
N LEU A 140 -6.47 -21.69 0.28
CA LEU A 140 -7.17 -22.88 0.77
C LEU A 140 -6.21 -24.01 1.15
N ALA A 141 -5.12 -24.19 0.40
CA ALA A 141 -4.09 -25.17 0.74
C ALA A 141 -3.39 -24.81 2.07
N ILE A 142 -3.04 -23.52 2.26
CA ILE A 142 -2.48 -23.02 3.53
C ILE A 142 -3.47 -23.23 4.68
N GLU A 143 -4.73 -22.85 4.49
CA GLU A 143 -5.77 -23.03 5.51
C GLU A 143 -5.89 -24.50 5.92
N LYS A 144 -5.92 -25.41 4.93
CA LYS A 144 -5.99 -26.86 5.17
C LYS A 144 -4.77 -27.39 5.93
N GLU A 145 -3.58 -26.91 5.62
CA GLU A 145 -2.30 -27.38 6.20
C GLU A 145 -2.04 -26.81 7.59
N TYR A 146 -2.34 -25.52 7.80
CA TYR A 146 -1.97 -24.77 9.02
C TYR A 146 -3.16 -24.39 9.90
N GLY A 147 -4.39 -24.78 9.52
CA GLY A 147 -5.63 -24.45 10.25
C GLY A 147 -6.21 -23.09 9.89
N SER A 148 -5.37 -22.11 9.57
CA SER A 148 -5.80 -20.83 8.99
C SER A 148 -4.66 -20.17 8.21
N VAL A 149 -4.99 -19.27 7.27
CA VAL A 149 -4.01 -18.46 6.56
C VAL A 149 -3.27 -17.54 7.54
N ASP A 150 -3.99 -16.96 8.48
CA ASP A 150 -3.41 -16.06 9.49
C ASP A 150 -2.41 -16.79 10.40
N HIS A 151 -2.69 -18.00 10.82
CA HIS A 151 -1.76 -18.79 11.65
C HIS A 151 -0.44 -19.01 10.89
N PHE A 152 -0.50 -19.42 9.64
CA PHE A 152 0.70 -19.56 8.80
C PHE A 152 1.45 -18.24 8.63
N TYR A 153 0.74 -17.16 8.32
CA TYR A 153 1.39 -15.85 8.13
C TYR A 153 2.03 -15.35 9.43
N GLN A 154 1.37 -15.52 10.56
CA GLN A 154 1.92 -15.15 11.87
C GLN A 154 3.18 -15.94 12.21
N SER A 155 3.26 -17.22 11.81
CA SER A 155 4.47 -18.04 12.02
C SER A 155 5.70 -17.53 11.26
N LEU A 156 5.49 -16.76 10.17
CA LEU A 156 6.53 -16.14 9.36
C LEU A 156 6.72 -14.65 9.67
N ALA A 157 5.79 -14.06 10.41
CA ALA A 157 5.79 -12.63 10.70
C ALA A 157 6.78 -12.31 11.83
N ASP A 158 8.04 -12.03 11.48
CA ASP A 158 9.06 -11.56 12.42
C ASP A 158 9.12 -10.03 12.39
N LYS A 159 8.82 -9.40 13.54
CA LYS A 159 8.92 -7.95 13.71
C LYS A 159 10.36 -7.45 13.69
N ASN A 160 11.33 -8.29 14.06
CA ASN A 160 12.74 -7.91 14.06
C ASN A 160 13.32 -7.80 12.65
N ASP A 161 12.72 -8.46 11.67
CA ASP A 161 13.09 -8.35 10.26
C ASP A 161 12.14 -7.47 9.43
N ASN A 162 11.24 -6.72 10.10
CA ASN A 162 10.24 -5.85 9.48
C ASN A 162 9.33 -6.61 8.51
N LEU A 163 8.95 -7.85 8.87
CA LEU A 163 8.09 -8.75 8.09
C LEU A 163 8.67 -9.17 6.72
N LYS A 164 9.96 -8.97 6.50
CA LYS A 164 10.61 -9.31 5.22
C LYS A 164 10.62 -10.81 4.92
N THR A 165 10.65 -11.66 5.95
CA THR A 165 10.56 -13.12 5.78
C THR A 165 9.20 -13.51 5.21
N LEU A 166 8.11 -13.02 5.78
CA LEU A 166 6.76 -13.23 5.26
C LEU A 166 6.63 -12.67 3.83
N LEU A 167 7.09 -11.45 3.61
CA LEU A 167 7.04 -10.83 2.29
C LEU A 167 7.80 -11.66 1.24
N ARG A 168 9.02 -12.14 1.55
CA ARG A 168 9.81 -12.98 0.64
C ARG A 168 9.10 -14.27 0.29
N GLU A 169 8.48 -14.94 1.27
CA GLU A 169 7.77 -16.19 1.03
C GLU A 169 6.62 -16.00 0.03
N LEU A 170 5.89 -14.90 0.15
CA LEU A 170 4.72 -14.61 -0.67
C LEU A 170 5.04 -13.92 -2.01
N ALA A 171 6.21 -13.23 -2.13
CA ALA A 171 6.53 -12.41 -3.29
C ALA A 171 7.63 -12.99 -4.19
N THR A 172 8.56 -13.81 -3.66
CA THR A 172 9.74 -14.25 -4.42
C THR A 172 9.44 -15.48 -5.28
N ALA A 173 9.87 -15.44 -6.53
CA ALA A 173 9.75 -16.58 -7.45
C ALA A 173 10.44 -17.84 -6.89
N GLY A 174 9.86 -19.00 -7.11
CA GLY A 174 10.37 -20.29 -6.64
C GLY A 174 9.97 -20.66 -5.21
N LYS A 175 9.34 -19.74 -4.46
CA LYS A 175 8.79 -20.06 -3.14
C LYS A 175 7.46 -20.83 -3.25
N PRO A 176 7.20 -21.83 -2.35
CA PRO A 176 6.00 -22.65 -2.42
C PRO A 176 4.70 -21.83 -2.38
N TYR A 177 4.67 -20.81 -1.51
CA TYR A 177 3.47 -20.01 -1.28
C TYR A 177 3.48 -18.68 -2.06
N LYS A 178 4.38 -18.54 -3.04
CA LYS A 178 4.44 -17.36 -3.92
C LYS A 178 3.08 -17.07 -4.55
N LEU A 179 2.54 -15.88 -4.29
CA LEU A 179 1.28 -15.41 -4.88
C LEU A 179 1.49 -14.94 -6.34
N ALA A 180 0.73 -15.51 -7.26
CA ALA A 180 0.85 -15.20 -8.67
C ALA A 180 0.45 -13.73 -8.94
N GLN A 181 1.18 -13.05 -9.83
CA GLN A 181 0.99 -11.65 -10.22
C GLN A 181 1.16 -10.60 -9.07
N LEU A 182 1.62 -11.00 -7.90
CA LEU A 182 1.98 -10.12 -6.79
C LEU A 182 3.51 -10.12 -6.60
N GLY A 183 4.17 -9.02 -6.97
CA GLY A 183 5.57 -8.75 -6.59
C GLY A 183 5.63 -8.06 -5.21
N GLU A 184 6.85 -7.70 -4.75
CA GLU A 184 7.07 -7.16 -3.39
C GLU A 184 6.12 -6.01 -3.04
N ALA A 185 5.97 -5.02 -3.93
CA ALA A 185 5.12 -3.86 -3.66
C ALA A 185 3.63 -4.21 -3.52
N LEU A 186 3.11 -5.08 -4.38
CA LEU A 186 1.70 -5.49 -4.29
C LEU A 186 1.46 -6.47 -3.13
N THR A 187 2.42 -7.33 -2.83
CA THR A 187 2.34 -8.22 -1.66
C THR A 187 2.38 -7.41 -0.37
N ALA A 188 3.23 -6.39 -0.26
CA ALA A 188 3.25 -5.50 0.90
C ALA A 188 1.92 -4.74 1.05
N GLU A 189 1.33 -4.25 -0.06
CA GLU A 189 -0.01 -3.62 -0.02
C GLU A 189 -1.08 -4.62 0.43
N TYR A 190 -1.06 -5.84 -0.09
CA TYR A 190 -1.95 -6.91 0.35
C TYR A 190 -1.80 -7.20 1.85
N LEU A 191 -0.58 -7.31 2.34
CA LEU A 191 -0.32 -7.53 3.77
C LEU A 191 -0.88 -6.40 4.63
N LYS A 192 -0.75 -5.13 4.21
CA LYS A 192 -1.41 -4.01 4.91
C LYS A 192 -2.94 -4.15 4.91
N ASN A 193 -3.52 -4.59 3.80
CA ASN A 193 -4.98 -4.80 3.68
C ASN A 193 -5.51 -5.93 4.57
N VAL A 194 -4.65 -6.76 5.14
CA VAL A 194 -4.97 -7.77 6.15
C VAL A 194 -4.27 -7.51 7.48
N GLY A 195 -3.97 -6.25 7.76
CA GLY A 195 -3.58 -5.74 9.06
C GLY A 195 -2.12 -5.96 9.46
N TYR A 196 -1.21 -6.30 8.55
CA TYR A 196 0.22 -6.32 8.84
C TYR A 196 0.85 -4.94 8.67
N ASP A 197 1.60 -4.50 9.67
CA ASP A 197 2.24 -3.18 9.68
C ASP A 197 3.58 -3.21 8.93
N ILE A 198 3.54 -2.98 7.63
CA ILE A 198 4.69 -2.99 6.73
C ILE A 198 4.64 -1.80 5.77
N GLY A 199 5.80 -1.22 5.43
CA GLY A 199 5.91 -0.22 4.37
C GLY A 199 5.82 -0.86 2.98
N LYS A 200 5.17 -0.21 2.03
CA LYS A 200 5.07 -0.66 0.64
C LYS A 200 6.25 -0.11 -0.17
N PRO A 201 7.17 -0.94 -0.68
CA PRO A 201 8.33 -0.48 -1.45
C PRO A 201 7.95 -0.18 -2.90
N ASP A 202 6.97 0.73 -3.11
CA ASP A 202 6.58 1.13 -4.46
C ASP A 202 7.50 2.21 -5.05
N ARG A 203 7.28 2.56 -6.31
CA ARG A 203 8.11 3.53 -7.04
C ARG A 203 8.16 4.92 -6.40
N HIS A 204 7.10 5.36 -5.70
CA HIS A 204 7.08 6.65 -5.04
C HIS A 204 7.95 6.63 -3.81
N ILE A 205 7.79 5.60 -2.99
CA ILE A 205 8.55 5.38 -1.77
C ILE A 205 10.03 5.19 -2.07
N ARG A 206 10.39 4.30 -2.98
CA ARG A 206 11.79 4.02 -3.35
C ARG A 206 12.50 5.26 -3.87
N ARG A 207 11.80 6.11 -4.61
CA ARG A 207 12.33 7.38 -5.10
C ARG A 207 12.50 8.41 -3.98
N ILE A 208 11.42 8.71 -3.19
CA ILE A 208 11.48 9.78 -2.20
C ILE A 208 12.50 9.51 -1.09
N LEU A 209 12.75 8.24 -0.76
CA LEU A 209 13.77 7.83 0.19
C LEU A 209 15.19 7.83 -0.40
N GLY A 210 15.33 7.94 -1.71
CA GLY A 210 16.58 7.85 -2.44
C GLY A 210 17.54 9.01 -2.20
N SER A 211 18.79 8.83 -2.69
CA SER A 211 19.91 9.77 -2.49
C SER A 211 19.64 11.17 -3.03
N GLU A 212 18.82 11.30 -4.07
CA GLU A 212 18.49 12.58 -4.69
C GLU A 212 17.34 13.33 -4.00
N TYR A 213 16.63 12.71 -3.08
CA TYR A 213 15.49 13.29 -2.37
C TYR A 213 15.76 13.37 -0.86
N LEU A 214 15.15 12.54 -0.03
CA LEU A 214 15.39 12.58 1.42
C LEU A 214 16.77 12.07 1.83
N GLY A 215 17.49 11.37 0.95
CA GLY A 215 18.87 10.95 1.18
C GLY A 215 19.01 9.85 2.25
N CYS A 216 17.99 9.03 2.43
CA CYS A 216 18.00 7.90 3.36
C CYS A 216 18.89 6.74 2.89
N SER A 217 19.12 6.63 1.58
CA SER A 217 19.92 5.60 0.94
C SER A 217 20.97 6.23 0.01
N LYS A 218 22.02 5.47 -0.30
CA LYS A 218 22.99 5.80 -1.37
C LYS A 218 22.43 5.58 -2.78
N HIS A 219 21.34 4.84 -2.90
CA HIS A 219 20.69 4.53 -4.17
C HIS A 219 19.70 5.64 -4.55
N GLN A 220 19.64 6.00 -5.84
CA GLN A 220 18.61 6.92 -6.35
C GLN A 220 17.21 6.31 -6.24
N ASP A 221 17.10 5.02 -6.56
CA ASP A 221 15.89 4.21 -6.44
C ASP A 221 16.18 3.10 -5.44
N VAL A 222 15.72 3.29 -4.21
CA VAL A 222 16.06 2.42 -3.07
C VAL A 222 15.62 0.98 -3.34
N PRO A 223 16.47 -0.04 -3.07
CA PRO A 223 16.06 -1.43 -3.16
C PRO A 223 14.83 -1.74 -2.30
N PRO A 224 13.91 -2.62 -2.72
CA PRO A 224 12.63 -2.83 -2.04
C PRO A 224 12.74 -3.12 -0.55
N TYR A 225 13.62 -4.05 -0.16
CA TYR A 225 13.77 -4.45 1.24
C TYR A 225 14.47 -3.38 2.10
N GLU A 226 15.40 -2.62 1.51
CA GLU A 226 16.01 -1.46 2.17
C GLU A 226 14.96 -0.35 2.41
N ALA A 227 14.05 -0.12 1.46
CA ALA A 227 12.97 0.84 1.64
C ALA A 227 12.03 0.46 2.79
N ILE A 228 11.74 -0.83 2.98
CA ILE A 228 10.96 -1.34 4.12
C ILE A 228 11.68 -1.04 5.44
N ASP A 229 12.97 -1.30 5.51
CA ASP A 229 13.77 -1.01 6.73
C ASP A 229 13.78 0.48 7.05
N ILE A 230 14.00 1.34 6.06
CA ILE A 230 13.99 2.79 6.24
C ILE A 230 12.62 3.28 6.76
N ILE A 231 11.51 2.79 6.19
CA ILE A 231 10.16 3.14 6.66
C ILE A 231 9.96 2.69 8.10
N ALA A 232 10.39 1.48 8.44
CA ALA A 232 10.29 0.95 9.80
C ALA A 232 11.12 1.79 10.81
N ASP A 233 12.29 2.26 10.42
CA ASP A 233 13.13 3.13 11.25
C ASP A 233 12.49 4.50 11.47
N ILE A 234 11.88 5.11 10.42
CA ILE A 234 11.11 6.34 10.53
C ILE A 234 9.92 6.13 11.49
N ALA A 235 9.17 5.06 11.31
CA ALA A 235 8.02 4.70 12.13
C ALA A 235 8.39 4.53 13.61
N LYS A 236 9.50 3.83 13.87
CA LYS A 236 10.05 3.64 15.21
C LYS A 236 10.44 4.98 15.85
N SER A 237 11.11 5.87 15.11
CA SER A 237 11.51 7.20 15.60
C SER A 237 10.31 8.06 15.99
N LEU A 238 9.16 7.87 15.35
CA LEU A 238 7.93 8.63 15.59
C LEU A 238 6.92 7.89 16.49
N ASN A 239 7.22 6.68 16.90
CA ASN A 239 6.30 5.79 17.61
C ASN A 239 4.93 5.66 16.89
N LYS A 240 4.98 5.44 15.56
CA LYS A 240 3.83 5.34 14.68
C LYS A 240 3.90 4.06 13.83
N PRO A 241 2.78 3.61 13.22
CA PRO A 241 2.81 2.48 12.29
C PRO A 241 3.68 2.74 11.05
N ALA A 242 4.38 1.71 10.56
CA ALA A 242 5.14 1.77 9.31
C ALA A 242 4.22 2.05 8.12
N ALA A 243 3.03 1.47 8.10
CA ALA A 243 2.01 1.71 7.09
C ALA A 243 1.51 3.17 7.08
N GLU A 244 1.51 3.88 8.21
CA GLU A 244 1.19 5.31 8.28
C GLU A 244 2.29 6.15 7.65
N MET A 245 3.55 5.83 7.93
CA MET A 245 4.70 6.53 7.33
C MET A 245 4.75 6.33 5.81
N ASP A 246 4.53 5.11 5.36
CA ASP A 246 4.35 4.79 3.94
C ASP A 246 3.21 5.61 3.31
N TYR A 247 2.06 5.67 3.96
CA TYR A 247 0.92 6.44 3.49
C TYR A 247 1.22 7.93 3.32
N ILE A 248 1.85 8.57 4.32
CA ILE A 248 2.21 10.00 4.28
C ILE A 248 3.16 10.28 3.11
N LEU A 249 4.24 9.52 3.00
CA LEU A 249 5.23 9.66 1.93
C LEU A 249 4.61 9.44 0.55
N TRP A 250 3.77 8.41 0.41
CA TRP A 250 3.06 8.11 -0.82
C TRP A 250 2.06 9.22 -1.17
N ALA A 251 1.24 9.67 -0.21
CA ALA A 251 0.25 10.71 -0.41
C ALA A 251 0.90 12.04 -0.83
N TYR A 252 2.08 12.34 -0.33
CA TYR A 252 2.84 13.53 -0.71
C TYR A 252 3.31 13.50 -2.17
N CYS A 253 3.46 12.30 -2.74
CA CYS A 253 3.90 12.06 -4.11
C CYS A 253 2.76 11.82 -5.10
N ALA A 254 1.65 11.23 -4.65
CA ALA A 254 0.65 10.62 -5.51
C ALA A 254 -0.25 11.65 -6.20
N SER A 255 -0.57 11.36 -7.49
CA SER A 255 -1.57 12.12 -8.23
C SER A 255 -2.96 11.94 -7.62
N GLY A 256 -3.69 13.02 -7.49
CA GLY A 256 -4.99 13.10 -6.80
C GLY A 256 -4.89 13.24 -5.29
N PHE A 257 -3.66 13.29 -4.72
CA PHE A 257 -3.39 13.58 -3.32
C PHE A 257 -2.63 14.91 -3.16
N GLY A 258 -1.42 14.87 -2.58
CA GLY A 258 -0.61 16.07 -2.38
C GLY A 258 0.01 16.59 -3.66
N GLU A 259 0.48 15.72 -4.54
CA GLU A 259 1.13 16.05 -5.82
C GLU A 259 2.34 17.00 -5.70
N VAL A 260 2.99 17.05 -4.53
CA VAL A 260 4.14 17.91 -4.29
C VAL A 260 5.42 17.26 -4.82
N CYS A 261 5.72 16.03 -4.40
CA CYS A 261 6.92 15.31 -4.80
C CYS A 261 6.63 14.36 -5.98
N THR A 262 6.25 14.92 -7.14
CA THR A 262 5.99 14.13 -8.35
C THR A 262 7.29 13.87 -9.13
N LYS A 263 7.30 12.82 -10.00
CA LYS A 263 8.49 12.49 -10.80
C LYS A 263 8.76 13.49 -11.93
N LYS A 264 7.70 14.00 -12.58
CA LYS A 264 7.85 14.83 -13.80
C LYS A 264 7.87 16.32 -13.50
N ASN A 265 7.00 16.79 -12.62
CA ASN A 265 6.85 18.22 -12.29
C ASN A 265 6.77 18.38 -10.78
N PRO A 266 7.86 18.19 -10.04
CA PRO A 266 7.87 18.35 -8.60
C PRO A 266 7.68 19.83 -8.24
N LYS A 267 6.80 20.10 -7.28
CA LYS A 267 6.48 21.45 -6.80
C LYS A 267 7.36 21.83 -5.60
N CYS A 268 8.64 21.48 -5.66
CA CYS A 268 9.56 21.61 -4.52
C CYS A 268 9.73 23.07 -4.09
N MET A 269 9.92 24.00 -5.03
CA MET A 269 10.20 25.40 -4.72
C MET A 269 8.94 26.17 -4.27
N GLU A 270 7.79 25.79 -4.81
CA GLU A 270 6.53 26.49 -4.58
C GLU A 270 5.80 26.02 -3.34
N LEU A 271 5.71 24.68 -3.14
CA LEU A 271 4.79 24.07 -2.17
C LEU A 271 5.47 23.18 -1.12
N CYS A 272 6.70 22.68 -1.36
CA CYS A 272 7.26 21.67 -0.47
C CYS A 272 7.72 22.27 0.86
N ILE A 273 6.99 21.98 1.96
CA ILE A 273 7.39 22.40 3.30
C ILE A 273 8.65 21.67 3.80
N ALA A 274 8.91 20.47 3.29
CA ALA A 274 10.07 19.65 3.64
C ALA A 274 11.30 19.92 2.74
N LYS A 275 11.31 20.96 1.91
CA LYS A 275 12.39 21.23 0.94
C LYS A 275 13.77 21.38 1.58
N SER A 276 13.86 21.95 2.80
CA SER A 276 15.12 22.09 3.54
C SER A 276 15.75 20.73 3.94
N PHE A 277 14.96 19.68 3.97
CA PHE A 277 15.40 18.32 4.25
C PHE A 277 15.67 17.49 2.99
N CYS A 278 15.59 18.07 1.80
CA CYS A 278 15.65 17.34 0.54
C CYS A 278 16.88 17.77 -0.27
N HIS A 279 17.60 16.80 -0.85
CA HIS A 279 18.75 17.07 -1.73
C HIS A 279 18.32 17.55 -3.13
N TYR A 280 17.06 17.32 -3.52
CA TYR A 280 16.57 17.67 -4.86
C TYR A 280 16.58 19.18 -5.15
N LYS A 281 16.46 20.03 -4.11
CA LYS A 281 16.56 21.49 -4.23
C LYS A 281 17.88 21.93 -4.86
N ASP A 282 18.99 21.25 -4.46
CA ASP A 282 20.34 21.61 -4.88
C ASP A 282 20.53 21.43 -6.40
N LYS A 283 19.69 20.62 -7.06
CA LYS A 283 19.69 20.41 -8.51
C LYS A 283 18.89 21.43 -9.30
N GLN A 284 18.03 22.19 -8.63
CA GLN A 284 17.21 23.23 -9.30
C GLN A 284 17.80 24.63 -9.17
N GLU A 285 18.74 24.80 -8.26
CA GLU A 285 19.45 26.07 -8.02
C GLU A 285 20.80 26.15 -8.77
N GLY A 286 21.26 25.07 -9.44
CA GLY A 286 22.46 24.98 -10.27
C GLY A 286 22.12 24.88 -11.75
#